data_9c1b87e4fa9580c0f2ffd0d75f3f8b4e
#
_entry.id   9c1b87e4fa9580c0f2ffd0d75f3f8b4e
#
_cell.length_a   1.000
_cell.length_b   1.000
_cell.length_c   1.000
_cell.angle_alpha   90.00
_cell.angle_beta   90.00
_cell.angle_gamma   90.00
#
_symmetry.space_group_name_H-M   'P 1'
#
loop_
_entity.id
_entity.type
_entity.pdbx_description
1 polymer ?
#
loop_
_entity_poly.entity_id
_entity_poly.type
_entity_poly.pdbx_seq_one_letter_code
_entity_poly.pdbx_strand_id
1 'polypeptide(L)'
;MYYPLAQQEFESYLNGYDRENDRIKLKIIHTYGVVKQAEELAERMHLSTEDTDLARLIALLHDIGRFEQLKRYDSFEPGTMDHAAY
;
A
#
# COMPACT_ATOMS: atom_id res chain seq x y z
N MET A 1 5.48 -9.24 -12.90
CA MET A 1 4.20 -9.40 -12.17
C MET A 1 3.20 -8.39 -12.67
N TYR A 2 1.95 -8.77 -12.77
CA TYR A 2 0.91 -7.92 -13.33
C TYR A 2 0.23 -7.10 -12.23
N TYR A 3 0.38 -5.78 -12.27
CA TYR A 3 -0.13 -4.89 -11.23
C TYR A 3 -1.66 -5.01 -10.99
N PRO A 4 -2.53 -5.08 -12.02
CA PRO A 4 -3.97 -5.19 -11.76
C PRO A 4 -4.35 -6.40 -10.92
N LEU A 5 -3.65 -7.52 -11.05
CA LEU A 5 -3.89 -8.69 -10.18
C LEU A 5 -3.45 -8.39 -8.74
N ALA A 6 -2.32 -7.73 -8.56
CA ALA A 6 -1.85 -7.34 -7.24
C ALA A 6 -2.84 -6.38 -6.58
N GLN A 7 -3.40 -5.44 -7.36
CA GLN A 7 -4.41 -4.52 -6.85
C GLN A 7 -5.67 -5.25 -6.39
N GLN A 8 -6.13 -6.25 -7.16
CA GLN A 8 -7.28 -7.06 -6.78
C GLN A 8 -7.02 -7.80 -5.47
N GLU A 9 -5.83 -8.37 -5.30
CA GLU A 9 -5.46 -9.05 -4.07
C GLU A 9 -5.38 -8.07 -2.90
N PHE A 10 -4.88 -6.88 -3.12
CA PHE A 10 -4.84 -5.84 -2.10
C PHE A 10 -6.26 -5.44 -1.67
N GLU A 11 -7.17 -5.26 -2.63
CA GLU A 11 -8.57 -4.95 -2.32
C GLU A 11 -9.23 -6.08 -1.53
N SER A 12 -8.96 -7.34 -1.87
CA SER A 12 -9.43 -8.49 -1.08
C SER A 12 -8.86 -8.48 0.33
N TYR A 13 -7.59 -8.17 0.46
CA TYR A 13 -6.93 -8.04 1.76
C TYR A 13 -7.62 -6.98 2.62
N LEU A 14 -8.01 -5.85 2.03
CA LEU A 14 -8.67 -4.76 2.74
C LEU A 14 -10.05 -5.14 3.25
N ASN A 15 -10.68 -6.19 2.73
CA ASN A 15 -11.97 -6.66 3.22
C ASN A 15 -11.91 -7.17 4.67
N GLY A 16 -10.71 -7.48 5.17
CA GLY A 16 -10.51 -7.83 6.57
C GLY A 16 -10.43 -6.64 7.52
N TYR A 17 -10.59 -5.42 7.01
CA TYR A 17 -10.47 -4.19 7.79
C TYR A 17 -11.71 -3.33 7.62
N ASP A 18 -11.95 -2.46 8.62
CA ASP A 18 -13.09 -1.53 8.59
C ASP A 18 -12.72 -0.32 7.72
N ARG A 19 -13.20 -0.32 6.47
CA ARG A 19 -12.94 0.77 5.53
C ARG A 19 -13.61 2.08 5.91
N GLU A 20 -14.58 2.05 6.82
CA GLU A 20 -15.23 3.26 7.33
C GLU A 20 -14.43 3.95 8.44
N ASN A 21 -13.46 3.26 9.02
CA ASN A 21 -12.55 3.85 9.99
C ASN A 21 -11.69 4.91 9.29
N ASP A 22 -11.66 6.12 9.84
CA ASP A 22 -10.97 7.25 9.21
C ASP A 22 -9.48 7.00 8.99
N ARG A 23 -8.83 6.31 9.92
CA ARG A 23 -7.41 5.99 9.81
C ARG A 23 -7.14 4.97 8.71
N ILE A 24 -8.02 3.98 8.58
CA ILE A 24 -7.93 3.00 7.48
C ILE A 24 -8.15 3.70 6.14
N LYS A 25 -9.17 4.56 6.03
CA LYS A 25 -9.41 5.36 4.83
C LYS A 25 -8.20 6.18 4.43
N LEU A 26 -7.62 6.91 5.38
CA LEU A 26 -6.44 7.74 5.11
C LEU A 26 -5.28 6.90 4.60
N LYS A 27 -5.08 5.71 5.18
CA LYS A 27 -3.99 4.83 4.77
C LYS A 27 -4.20 4.29 3.36
N ILE A 28 -5.45 3.96 3.01
CA ILE A 28 -5.79 3.53 1.66
C ILE A 28 -5.48 4.66 0.65
N ILE A 29 -5.92 5.87 0.95
CA ILE A 29 -5.66 7.04 0.10
C ILE A 29 -4.16 7.28 -0.05
N HIS A 30 -3.41 7.21 1.05
CA HIS A 30 -1.96 7.37 1.03
C HIS A 30 -1.29 6.30 0.17
N THR A 31 -1.71 5.05 0.31
CA THR A 31 -1.14 3.94 -0.44
C THR A 31 -1.29 4.15 -1.95
N TYR A 32 -2.51 4.50 -2.41
CA TYR A 32 -2.73 4.75 -3.82
C TYR A 32 -2.05 6.03 -4.30
N GLY A 33 -1.90 7.03 -3.42
CA GLY A 33 -1.12 8.23 -3.73
C GLY A 33 0.34 7.91 -4.01
N VAL A 34 0.94 7.02 -3.22
CA VAL A 34 2.32 6.58 -3.42
C VAL A 34 2.45 5.77 -4.73
N VAL A 35 1.47 4.93 -5.04
CA VAL A 35 1.43 4.21 -6.33
C VAL A 35 1.46 5.21 -7.49
N LYS A 36 0.63 6.25 -7.43
CA LYS A 36 0.59 7.27 -8.47
C LYS A 36 1.93 7.99 -8.62
N GLN A 37 2.56 8.34 -7.51
CA GLN A 37 3.89 8.96 -7.54
C GLN A 37 4.93 8.04 -8.16
N ALA A 38 4.86 6.74 -7.86
CA ALA A 38 5.76 5.76 -8.46
C ALA A 38 5.57 5.67 -9.98
N GLU A 39 4.31 5.72 -10.46
CA GLU A 39 4.01 5.74 -11.89
C GLU A 39 4.62 6.97 -12.57
N GLU A 40 4.43 8.15 -11.98
CA GLU A 40 4.95 9.40 -12.53
C GLU A 40 6.47 9.39 -12.59
N LEU A 41 7.13 8.88 -11.56
CA LEU A 41 8.57 8.79 -11.52
C LEU A 41 9.08 7.80 -12.57
N ALA A 42 8.44 6.64 -12.69
CA ALA A 42 8.79 5.63 -13.68
C ALA A 42 8.69 6.20 -15.10
N GLU A 43 7.65 7.00 -15.38
CA GLU A 43 7.46 7.66 -16.67
C GLU A 43 8.59 8.64 -16.95
N ARG A 44 8.96 9.45 -15.96
CA ARG A 44 10.07 10.42 -16.11
C ARG A 44 11.41 9.74 -16.34
N MET A 45 11.59 8.57 -15.75
CA MET A 45 12.83 7.78 -15.90
C MET A 45 12.80 6.88 -17.14
N HIS A 46 11.71 6.88 -17.90
CA HIS A 46 11.54 6.06 -19.10
C HIS A 46 11.74 4.57 -18.82
N LEU A 47 11.19 4.10 -17.69
CA LEU A 47 11.26 2.68 -17.34
C LEU A 47 10.40 1.83 -18.27
N SER A 48 10.78 0.57 -18.42
CA SER A 48 10.00 -0.40 -19.18
C SER A 48 8.63 -0.62 -18.51
N THR A 49 7.70 -1.20 -19.27
CA THR A 49 6.39 -1.58 -18.73
C THR A 49 6.54 -2.51 -17.52
N GLU A 50 7.45 -3.48 -17.61
CA GLU A 50 7.69 -4.43 -16.50
C GLU A 50 8.24 -3.72 -15.27
N ASP A 51 9.20 -2.83 -15.43
CA ASP A 51 9.79 -2.09 -14.31
C ASP A 51 8.79 -1.11 -13.71
N THR A 52 7.93 -0.51 -14.53
CA THR A 52 6.85 0.35 -14.06
C THR A 52 5.85 -0.44 -13.21
N ASP A 53 5.46 -1.63 -13.66
CA ASP A 53 4.56 -2.49 -12.89
C ASP A 53 5.20 -2.93 -11.57
N LEU A 54 6.49 -3.21 -11.57
CA LEU A 54 7.21 -3.56 -10.34
C LEU A 54 7.24 -2.38 -9.37
N ALA A 55 7.46 -1.17 -9.87
CA ALA A 55 7.43 0.03 -9.03
C ALA A 55 6.04 0.24 -8.39
N ARG A 56 4.98 0.03 -9.17
CA ARG A 56 3.61 0.10 -8.65
C ARG A 56 3.38 -0.94 -7.56
N LEU A 57 3.84 -2.16 -7.78
CA LEU A 57 3.68 -3.25 -6.83
C LEU A 57 4.39 -2.95 -5.51
N ILE A 58 5.62 -2.49 -5.58
CA ILE A 58 6.39 -2.11 -4.39
C ILE A 58 5.67 -1.00 -3.63
N ALA A 59 5.20 0.03 -4.35
CA ALA A 59 4.47 1.14 -3.74
C ALA A 59 3.17 0.67 -3.08
N LEU A 60 2.45 -0.25 -3.72
CA LEU A 60 1.19 -0.79 -3.19
C LEU A 60 1.41 -1.54 -1.88
N LEU A 61 2.50 -2.28 -1.76
CA LEU A 61 2.72 -3.20 -0.64
C LEU A 61 3.65 -2.63 0.44
N HIS A 62 4.25 -1.46 0.23
CA HIS A 62 5.31 -0.95 1.11
C HIS A 62 4.90 -0.79 2.57
N ASP A 63 3.63 -0.51 2.84
CA ASP A 63 3.14 -0.25 4.18
C ASP A 63 2.01 -1.19 4.61
N ILE A 64 1.98 -2.39 4.04
CA ILE A 64 0.86 -3.31 4.28
C ILE A 64 0.69 -3.64 5.77
N GLY A 65 1.78 -3.69 6.52
CA GLY A 65 1.74 -3.94 7.97
C GLY A 65 1.05 -2.85 8.77
N ARG A 66 0.93 -1.65 8.22
CA ARG A 66 0.26 -0.53 8.90
C ARG A 66 -1.22 -0.79 9.12
N PHE A 67 -1.87 -1.49 8.19
CA PHE A 67 -3.28 -1.84 8.35
C PHE A 67 -3.50 -2.76 9.55
N GLU A 68 -2.62 -3.73 9.72
CA GLU A 68 -2.70 -4.63 10.86
C GLU A 68 -2.38 -3.91 12.17
N GLN A 69 -1.43 -2.97 12.15
CA GLN A 69 -1.12 -2.14 13.31
C GLN A 69 -2.35 -1.34 13.75
N LEU A 70 -3.05 -0.71 12.81
CA LEU A 70 -4.26 0.05 13.11
C LEU A 70 -5.36 -0.84 13.65
N LYS A 71 -5.54 -2.03 13.09
CA LYS A 71 -6.55 -2.99 13.53
C LYS A 71 -6.31 -3.45 14.96
N ARG A 72 -5.05 -3.74 15.31
CA ARG A 72 -4.69 -4.26 16.62
C ARG A 72 -4.58 -3.17 17.69
N TYR A 73 -4.03 -2.03 17.35
CA TYR A 73 -3.65 -1.00 18.32
C TYR A 73 -4.38 0.32 18.13
N ASP A 74 -5.09 0.46 17.02
CA ASP A 74 -5.80 1.69 16.62
C ASP A 74 -4.86 2.91 16.65
N SER A 75 -3.60 2.71 16.25
CA SER A 75 -2.58 3.74 16.33
C SER A 75 -1.45 3.47 15.35
N PHE A 76 -0.82 4.54 14.86
CA PHE A 76 0.44 4.49 14.13
C PHE A 76 1.65 4.78 15.01
N GLU A 77 1.49 4.79 16.33
CA GLU A 77 2.57 5.16 17.24
C GLU A 77 3.75 4.21 17.12
N PRO A 78 4.98 4.73 17.10
CA PRO A 78 6.18 3.90 17.12
C PRO A 78 6.22 3.03 18.38
N GLY A 79 6.66 1.81 18.23
CA GLY A 79 6.79 0.89 19.36
C GLY A 79 5.57 0.03 19.65
N THR A 80 4.39 0.34 19.07
CA THR A 80 3.23 -0.53 19.22
C THR A 80 3.42 -1.82 18.45
N MET A 81 4.18 -1.76 17.34
CA MET A 81 4.43 -2.90 16.47
C MET A 81 5.62 -2.59 15.58
N ASP A 82 6.51 -3.56 15.40
CA ASP A 82 7.57 -3.46 14.40
C ASP A 82 6.98 -3.83 13.03
N HIS A 83 6.56 -2.83 12.28
CA HIS A 83 5.91 -3.08 11.00
C HIS A 83 6.85 -3.57 9.90
N ALA A 84 8.15 -3.52 10.12
CA ALA A 84 9.10 -4.12 9.21
C ALA A 84 9.06 -5.65 9.26
N ALA A 85 8.56 -6.22 10.35
CA ALA A 85 8.36 -7.65 10.51
C ALA A 85 7.04 -8.14 9.90
N TYR A 86 6.26 -7.25 9.40
CA TYR A 86 4.94 -7.55 8.89
C TYR A 86 4.97 -7.54 7.36
#